data_f510f799127602eda717eb3beb028297
#
_entry.id   f510f799127602eda717eb3beb028297
#
_cell.length_a   1.000
_cell.length_b   1.000
_cell.length_c   1.000
_cell.angle_alpha   90.00
_cell.angle_beta   90.00
_cell.angle_gamma   90.00
#
_symmetry.space_group_name_H-M   'P 1'
#
loop_
_entity.id
_entity.type
_entity.pdbx_description
1 polymer ?
#
loop_
_entity_poly.entity_id
_entity_poly.type
_entity_poly.pdbx_seq_one_letter_code
_entity_poly.pdbx_strand_id
1 'polypeptide(L)'
;NKIKNNAVNLGLDLQGGMYVLLETNIPELILKIANKKPELLIKLINDSELKANESNSDFFEEFKILADKRNIKLTRYYSNLAKGNNNIIVELINQRNSAINTILEIIRNRVDEFGVSEPNIQKYGNERIIVELAGIKDSDRARKLIQRTATLEFSLVLDDKMSNIIDQIDK
;
A
#
# COMPACT_ATOMS: atom_id res chain seq x y z
N ASN A 1 5.10 9.04 51.32
CA ASN A 1 4.33 9.76 50.31
C ASN A 1 4.89 9.44 48.93
N LYS A 2 4.31 8.44 48.25
CA LYS A 2 4.56 8.19 46.84
C LYS A 2 3.60 9.07 46.04
N ILE A 3 4.09 10.16 45.52
CA ILE A 3 3.40 10.91 44.45
C ILE A 3 3.53 10.04 43.19
N LYS A 4 2.44 9.40 42.79
CA LYS A 4 2.34 8.83 41.44
C LYS A 4 2.33 10.00 40.48
N ASN A 5 3.40 10.15 39.69
CA ASN A 5 3.42 11.02 38.53
C ASN A 5 2.41 10.45 37.54
N ASN A 6 1.18 10.94 37.55
CA ASN A 6 0.28 10.87 36.43
C ASN A 6 0.85 11.85 35.40
N ALA A 7 1.76 11.37 34.56
CA ALA A 7 2.15 12.11 33.37
C ALA A 7 0.89 12.25 32.51
N VAL A 8 0.38 13.45 32.41
CA VAL A 8 -0.65 13.80 31.41
C VAL A 8 0.02 13.65 30.06
N ASN A 9 -0.44 12.72 29.24
CA ASN A 9 0.00 12.61 27.86
C ASN A 9 -0.42 13.89 27.14
N LEU A 10 0.52 14.80 26.98
CA LEU A 10 0.35 16.03 26.24
C LEU A 10 0.30 15.66 24.75
N GLY A 11 -0.71 16.16 24.02
CA GLY A 11 -0.83 15.93 22.59
C GLY A 11 0.36 16.48 21.78
N LEU A 12 0.43 16.16 20.50
CA LEU A 12 1.47 16.56 19.53
C LEU A 12 1.83 18.06 19.61
N ASP A 13 0.83 18.92 19.82
CA ASP A 13 1.00 20.39 19.91
C ASP A 13 1.80 20.87 21.12
N LEU A 14 1.85 20.07 22.19
CA LEU A 14 2.47 20.47 23.47
C LEU A 14 3.83 19.82 23.74
N GLN A 15 4.13 18.68 23.08
CA GLN A 15 5.40 17.96 23.26
C GLN A 15 6.33 18.04 22.04
N GLY A 16 5.85 18.65 20.95
CA GLY A 16 6.47 18.47 19.64
C GLY A 16 6.24 17.05 19.10
N GLY A 17 6.27 16.89 17.81
CA GLY A 17 6.06 15.58 17.20
C GLY A 17 6.12 15.66 15.69
N MET A 18 5.86 14.53 15.05
CA MET A 18 5.82 14.41 13.60
C MET A 18 4.48 13.80 13.19
N TYR A 19 3.85 14.45 12.20
CA TYR A 19 2.70 13.93 11.48
C TYR A 19 3.10 13.63 10.04
N VAL A 20 2.84 12.43 9.56
CA VAL A 20 3.11 12.02 8.18
C VAL A 20 1.87 11.34 7.62
N LEU A 21 1.46 11.79 6.44
CA LEU A 21 0.47 11.12 5.61
C LEU A 21 1.21 10.41 4.49
N LEU A 22 1.08 9.08 4.45
CA LEU A 22 1.61 8.24 3.38
C LEU A 22 0.47 7.85 2.46
N GLU A 23 0.75 7.79 1.16
CA GLU A 23 -0.20 7.37 0.16
C GLU A 23 0.38 6.21 -0.66
N THR A 24 -0.46 5.23 -0.95
CA THR A 24 -0.07 4.07 -1.75
C THR A 24 -0.21 4.41 -3.23
N ASN A 25 0.84 4.21 -4.01
CA ASN A 25 0.79 4.37 -5.46
C ASN A 25 0.06 3.16 -6.10
N ILE A 26 -1.27 3.26 -6.21
CA ILE A 26 -2.11 2.20 -6.75
C ILE A 26 -1.80 1.89 -8.22
N PRO A 27 -1.63 2.89 -9.12
CA PRO A 27 -1.20 2.65 -10.49
C PRO A 27 0.04 1.78 -10.61
N GLU A 28 1.08 2.09 -9.84
CA GLU A 28 2.31 1.33 -9.84
C GLU A 28 2.12 -0.08 -9.28
N LEU A 29 1.34 -0.22 -8.21
CA LEU A 29 1.01 -1.51 -7.61
C LEU A 29 0.38 -2.45 -8.63
N ILE A 30 -0.71 -2.03 -9.28
CA ILE A 30 -1.42 -2.89 -10.23
C ILE A 30 -0.60 -3.16 -11.50
N LEU A 31 0.27 -2.23 -11.89
CA LEU A 31 1.21 -2.45 -12.99
C LEU A 31 2.28 -3.49 -12.63
N LYS A 32 2.75 -3.54 -11.39
CA LYS A 32 3.68 -4.58 -10.90
C LYS A 32 3.05 -5.97 -10.88
N ILE A 33 1.78 -6.07 -10.54
CA ILE A 33 1.03 -7.34 -10.49
C ILE A 33 0.75 -7.89 -11.90
N ALA A 34 0.71 -7.03 -12.92
CA ALA A 34 0.40 -7.44 -14.28
C ALA A 34 1.45 -8.40 -14.87
N ASN A 35 1.00 -9.52 -15.46
CA ASN A 35 1.87 -10.47 -16.17
C ASN A 35 2.53 -9.86 -17.41
N LYS A 36 1.84 -8.91 -18.05
CA LYS A 36 2.31 -8.17 -19.24
C LYS A 36 1.96 -6.70 -19.05
N LYS A 37 2.87 -5.83 -19.48
CA LYS A 37 2.77 -4.37 -19.32
C LYS A 37 2.75 -3.66 -20.69
N PRO A 38 1.78 -3.96 -21.57
CA PRO A 38 1.70 -3.28 -22.86
C PRO A 38 1.26 -1.83 -22.67
N GLU A 39 1.57 -1.00 -23.64
CA GLU A 39 1.21 0.43 -23.65
C GLU A 39 -0.29 0.67 -23.42
N LEU A 40 -1.14 -0.22 -23.98
CA LEU A 40 -2.59 -0.15 -23.78
C LEU A 40 -3.01 -0.26 -22.31
N LEU A 41 -2.36 -1.14 -21.54
CA LEU A 41 -2.63 -1.27 -20.10
C LEU A 41 -2.13 -0.04 -19.35
N ILE A 42 -0.92 0.41 -19.65
CA ILE A 42 -0.33 1.62 -19.04
C ILE A 42 -1.23 2.82 -19.28
N LYS A 43 -1.69 3.01 -20.51
CA LYS A 43 -2.63 4.07 -20.85
C LYS A 43 -3.95 3.94 -20.10
N LEU A 44 -4.51 2.73 -19.99
CA LEU A 44 -5.74 2.50 -19.24
C LEU A 44 -5.56 2.91 -17.77
N ILE A 45 -4.46 2.51 -17.14
CA ILE A 45 -4.14 2.84 -15.74
C ILE A 45 -4.03 4.36 -15.56
N ASN A 46 -3.23 5.04 -16.40
CA ASN A 46 -3.02 6.48 -16.30
C ASN A 46 -4.33 7.27 -16.52
N ASP A 47 -5.14 6.88 -17.51
CA ASP A 47 -6.42 7.54 -17.78
C ASP A 47 -7.42 7.31 -16.62
N SER A 48 -7.32 6.18 -15.94
CA SER A 48 -8.17 5.87 -14.76
C SER A 48 -7.76 6.72 -13.56
N GLU A 49 -6.46 6.90 -13.33
CA GLU A 49 -5.94 7.76 -12.27
C GLU A 49 -6.34 9.22 -12.48
N LEU A 50 -6.18 9.72 -13.71
CA LEU A 50 -6.59 11.08 -14.07
C LEU A 50 -8.09 11.30 -13.80
N LYS A 51 -8.93 10.35 -14.23
CA LYS A 51 -10.37 10.45 -14.01
C LYS A 51 -10.75 10.37 -12.55
N ALA A 52 -10.15 9.45 -11.79
CA ALA A 52 -10.39 9.33 -10.36
C ALA A 52 -10.06 10.64 -9.63
N ASN A 53 -8.95 11.28 -9.99
CA ASN A 53 -8.55 12.58 -9.43
C ASN A 53 -9.51 13.72 -9.84
N GLU A 54 -9.95 13.76 -11.10
CA GLU A 54 -10.88 14.79 -11.60
C GLU A 54 -12.27 14.69 -10.97
N SER A 55 -12.79 13.47 -10.78
CA SER A 55 -14.14 13.22 -10.26
C SER A 55 -14.18 12.93 -8.76
N ASN A 56 -13.02 12.89 -8.09
CA ASN A 56 -12.87 12.48 -6.69
C ASN A 56 -13.54 11.12 -6.41
N SER A 57 -13.40 10.19 -7.37
CA SER A 57 -13.91 8.83 -7.30
C SER A 57 -12.81 7.82 -6.95
N ASP A 58 -13.20 6.56 -6.65
CA ASP A 58 -12.24 5.47 -6.40
C ASP A 58 -11.55 5.07 -7.71
N PHE A 59 -10.23 4.86 -7.64
CA PHE A 59 -9.43 4.44 -8.79
C PHE A 59 -9.96 3.16 -9.46
N PHE A 60 -10.34 2.15 -8.69
CA PHE A 60 -10.79 0.86 -9.25
C PHE A 60 -12.16 0.96 -9.90
N GLU A 61 -12.99 1.90 -9.45
CA GLU A 61 -14.26 2.20 -10.10
C GLU A 61 -14.02 2.76 -11.51
N GLU A 62 -13.17 3.79 -11.64
CA GLU A 62 -12.83 4.37 -12.94
C GLU A 62 -12.08 3.39 -13.84
N PHE A 63 -11.17 2.58 -13.27
CA PHE A 63 -10.43 1.56 -14.00
C PHE A 63 -11.37 0.51 -14.61
N LYS A 64 -12.38 0.06 -13.85
CA LYS A 64 -13.41 -0.85 -14.35
C LYS A 64 -14.24 -0.20 -15.46
N ILE A 65 -14.75 1.01 -15.23
CA ILE A 65 -15.58 1.74 -16.21
C ILE A 65 -14.83 1.92 -17.53
N LEU A 66 -13.57 2.34 -17.48
CA LEU A 66 -12.76 2.55 -18.68
C LEU A 66 -12.38 1.24 -19.37
N ALA A 67 -12.08 0.18 -18.61
CA ALA A 67 -11.81 -1.15 -19.18
C ALA A 67 -13.02 -1.67 -19.95
N ASP A 68 -14.21 -1.59 -19.35
CA ASP A 68 -15.47 -2.05 -19.97
C ASP A 68 -15.84 -1.17 -21.18
N LYS A 69 -15.74 0.16 -21.07
CA LYS A 69 -16.01 1.11 -22.17
C LYS A 69 -15.12 0.87 -23.40
N ARG A 70 -13.86 0.48 -23.16
CA ARG A 70 -12.88 0.20 -24.24
C ARG A 70 -12.85 -1.26 -24.65
N ASN A 71 -13.75 -2.10 -24.14
CA ASN A 71 -13.78 -3.55 -24.38
C ASN A 71 -12.42 -4.24 -24.08
N ILE A 72 -11.69 -3.77 -23.05
CA ILE A 72 -10.42 -4.32 -22.66
C ILE A 72 -10.65 -5.53 -21.74
N LYS A 73 -10.16 -6.69 -22.16
CA LYS A 73 -10.20 -7.91 -21.37
C LYS A 73 -9.02 -7.94 -20.39
N LEU A 74 -9.25 -7.62 -19.12
CA LEU A 74 -8.22 -7.60 -18.08
C LEU A 74 -7.54 -8.96 -17.86
N THR A 75 -8.21 -10.06 -18.21
CA THR A 75 -7.63 -11.42 -18.18
C THR A 75 -6.37 -11.58 -19.02
N ARG A 76 -6.13 -10.70 -20.00
CA ARG A 76 -4.90 -10.71 -20.79
C ARG A 76 -3.68 -10.27 -20.00
N TYR A 77 -3.90 -9.49 -18.94
CA TYR A 77 -2.85 -8.85 -18.15
C TYR A 77 -2.75 -9.43 -16.73
N TYR A 78 -3.84 -10.00 -16.23
CA TYR A 78 -3.98 -10.52 -14.87
C TYR A 78 -4.54 -11.95 -14.88
N SER A 79 -4.05 -12.79 -15.79
CA SER A 79 -4.58 -14.15 -16.01
C SER A 79 -4.42 -15.08 -14.82
N ASN A 80 -3.43 -14.81 -13.96
CA ASN A 80 -3.13 -15.55 -12.73
C ASN A 80 -4.02 -15.17 -11.54
N LEU A 81 -4.73 -14.03 -11.61
CA LEU A 81 -5.56 -13.58 -10.50
C LEU A 81 -6.96 -14.19 -10.54
N ALA A 82 -7.68 -13.99 -11.65
CA ALA A 82 -9.06 -14.44 -11.77
C ALA A 82 -9.53 -14.49 -13.24
N LYS A 83 -10.75 -15.02 -13.47
CA LYS A 83 -11.42 -14.98 -14.76
C LYS A 83 -12.51 -13.91 -14.77
N GLY A 84 -12.52 -13.08 -15.83
CA GLY A 84 -13.48 -11.98 -16.03
C GLY A 84 -13.06 -10.67 -15.35
N ASN A 85 -13.41 -9.53 -15.96
CA ASN A 85 -13.00 -8.20 -15.49
C ASN A 85 -13.43 -7.94 -14.03
N ASN A 86 -14.68 -8.25 -13.68
CA ASN A 86 -15.18 -7.97 -12.33
C ASN A 86 -14.39 -8.71 -11.24
N ASN A 87 -14.12 -10.00 -11.45
CA ASN A 87 -13.36 -10.78 -10.47
C ASN A 87 -11.91 -10.32 -10.37
N ILE A 88 -11.31 -9.90 -11.48
CA ILE A 88 -9.97 -9.31 -11.48
C ILE A 88 -9.94 -8.01 -10.68
N ILE A 89 -10.93 -7.12 -10.85
CA ILE A 89 -11.02 -5.90 -10.06
C ILE A 89 -11.12 -6.21 -8.55
N VAL A 90 -11.96 -7.17 -8.17
CA VAL A 90 -12.07 -7.60 -6.76
C VAL A 90 -10.72 -8.09 -6.23
N GLU A 91 -10.02 -8.89 -7.00
CA GLU A 91 -8.72 -9.42 -6.60
C GLU A 91 -7.64 -8.32 -6.52
N LEU A 92 -7.63 -7.37 -7.45
CA LEU A 92 -6.73 -6.22 -7.38
C LEU A 92 -6.99 -5.35 -6.14
N ILE A 93 -8.26 -5.19 -5.74
CA ILE A 93 -8.64 -4.52 -4.49
C ILE A 93 -8.11 -5.30 -3.28
N ASN A 94 -8.21 -6.62 -3.27
CA ASN A 94 -7.66 -7.48 -2.23
C ASN A 94 -6.14 -7.33 -2.12
N GLN A 95 -5.44 -7.31 -3.26
CA GLN A 95 -3.99 -7.08 -3.33
C GLN A 95 -3.60 -5.70 -2.77
N ARG A 96 -4.36 -4.64 -3.10
CA ARG A 96 -4.17 -3.32 -2.50
C ARG A 96 -4.30 -3.38 -0.97
N ASN A 97 -5.38 -4.00 -0.47
CA ASN A 97 -5.62 -4.07 0.97
C ASN A 97 -4.51 -4.86 1.69
N SER A 98 -4.06 -5.95 1.11
CA SER A 98 -2.94 -6.74 1.64
C SER A 98 -1.64 -5.94 1.65
N ALA A 99 -1.36 -5.21 0.58
CA ALA A 99 -0.20 -4.33 0.49
C ALA A 99 -0.21 -3.26 1.60
N ILE A 100 -1.34 -2.59 1.82
CA ILE A 100 -1.48 -1.57 2.86
C ILE A 100 -1.27 -2.18 4.25
N ASN A 101 -1.82 -3.36 4.53
CA ASN A 101 -1.62 -4.03 5.80
C ASN A 101 -0.13 -4.37 6.03
N THR A 102 0.55 -4.87 5.01
CA THR A 102 1.99 -5.13 5.07
C THR A 102 2.79 -3.85 5.33
N ILE A 103 2.44 -2.73 4.68
CA ILE A 103 3.07 -1.44 4.91
C ILE A 103 2.87 -0.99 6.37
N LEU A 104 1.66 -1.13 6.90
CA LEU A 104 1.36 -0.81 8.29
C LEU A 104 2.25 -1.58 9.27
N GLU A 105 2.40 -2.88 9.07
CA GLU A 105 3.27 -3.72 9.90
C GLU A 105 4.74 -3.30 9.80
N ILE A 106 5.23 -3.04 8.59
CA ILE A 106 6.60 -2.59 8.39
C ILE A 106 6.85 -1.25 9.08
N ILE A 107 5.91 -0.30 8.96
CA ILE A 107 6.04 1.01 9.61
C ILE A 107 6.04 0.85 11.13
N ARG A 108 5.14 0.03 11.70
CA ARG A 108 5.10 -0.25 13.13
C ARG A 108 6.43 -0.79 13.63
N ASN A 109 6.94 -1.83 13.01
CA ASN A 109 8.22 -2.44 13.40
C ASN A 109 9.37 -1.42 13.37
N ARG A 110 9.43 -0.56 12.37
CA ARG A 110 10.48 0.46 12.26
C ARG A 110 10.34 1.58 13.29
N VAL A 111 9.11 1.98 13.58
CA VAL A 111 8.84 3.00 14.58
C VAL A 111 9.15 2.47 15.99
N ASP A 112 8.85 1.19 16.24
CA ASP A 112 9.20 0.51 17.49
C ASP A 112 10.71 0.41 17.66
N GLU A 113 11.46 0.05 16.59
CA GLU A 113 12.94 0.06 16.59
C GLU A 113 13.53 1.46 16.86
N PHE A 114 12.82 2.50 16.46
CA PHE A 114 13.22 3.89 16.70
C PHE A 114 13.02 4.31 18.18
N GLY A 115 12.24 3.53 18.94
CA GLY A 115 12.00 3.76 20.36
C GLY A 115 11.04 4.91 20.66
N VAL A 116 10.08 5.16 19.78
CA VAL A 116 9.03 6.16 20.02
C VAL A 116 8.00 5.60 20.99
N SER A 117 7.67 6.36 22.02
CA SER A 117 6.61 6.00 22.94
C SER A 117 5.25 6.28 22.31
N GLU A 118 4.38 5.26 22.30
CA GLU A 118 2.97 5.36 21.88
C GLU A 118 2.75 5.97 20.48
N PRO A 119 3.30 5.37 19.40
CA PRO A 119 3.05 5.85 18.06
C PRO A 119 1.59 5.59 17.65
N ASN A 120 0.94 6.56 17.03
CA ASN A 120 -0.36 6.35 16.40
C ASN A 120 -0.15 6.08 14.90
N ILE A 121 -0.35 4.83 14.48
CA ILE A 121 -0.18 4.38 13.10
C ILE A 121 -1.46 3.70 12.66
N GLN A 122 -2.20 4.31 11.74
CA GLN A 122 -3.49 3.83 11.33
C GLN A 122 -3.75 4.04 9.84
N LYS A 123 -4.59 3.16 9.30
CA LYS A 123 -5.11 3.31 7.94
C LYS A 123 -6.09 4.48 7.89
N TYR A 124 -5.97 5.30 6.85
CA TYR A 124 -6.88 6.41 6.58
C TYR A 124 -7.48 6.28 5.17
N GLY A 125 -8.78 6.01 5.11
CA GLY A 125 -9.44 5.68 3.84
C GLY A 125 -8.94 4.38 3.23
N ASN A 126 -8.92 4.33 1.90
CA ASN A 126 -8.57 3.13 1.14
C ASN A 126 -7.09 3.03 0.74
N GLU A 127 -6.34 4.13 0.77
CA GLU A 127 -5.03 4.22 0.12
C GLU A 127 -3.97 4.92 0.99
N ARG A 128 -4.37 5.47 2.15
CA ARG A 128 -3.51 6.30 2.98
C ARG A 128 -3.25 5.68 4.34
N ILE A 129 -2.12 6.07 4.91
CA ILE A 129 -1.70 5.71 6.27
C ILE A 129 -1.29 6.98 6.98
N ILE A 130 -1.88 7.21 8.15
CA ILE A 130 -1.47 8.27 9.06
C ILE A 130 -0.44 7.71 10.03
N VAL A 131 0.66 8.44 10.22
CA VAL A 131 1.70 8.15 11.19
C VAL A 131 1.91 9.40 12.06
N GLU A 132 1.56 9.29 13.33
CA GLU A 132 1.73 10.35 14.32
C GLU A 132 2.72 9.87 15.38
N LEU A 133 3.79 10.62 15.55
CA LEU A 133 4.87 10.27 16.48
C LEU A 133 5.08 11.44 17.45
N ALA A 134 4.64 11.27 18.69
CA ALA A 134 4.79 12.29 19.71
C ALA A 134 6.20 12.28 20.33
N GLY A 135 6.69 13.45 20.74
CA GLY A 135 7.94 13.58 21.51
C GLY A 135 9.23 13.27 20.73
N ILE A 136 9.18 13.27 19.39
CA ILE A 136 10.36 13.03 18.55
C ILE A 136 11.28 14.24 18.56
N LYS A 137 12.55 14.01 18.97
CA LYS A 137 13.60 15.03 18.95
C LYS A 137 14.25 15.21 17.57
N ASP A 138 14.28 14.15 16.77
CA ASP A 138 14.91 14.11 15.42
C ASP A 138 13.87 13.67 14.38
N SER A 139 13.09 14.64 13.93
CA SER A 139 12.03 14.42 12.92
C SER A 139 12.60 14.03 11.56
N ASP A 140 13.82 14.49 11.20
CA ASP A 140 14.43 14.18 9.91
C ASP A 140 14.89 12.72 9.85
N ARG A 141 15.44 12.20 10.94
CA ARG A 141 15.82 10.80 11.05
C ARG A 141 14.58 9.90 11.01
N ALA A 142 13.50 10.26 11.72
CA ALA A 142 12.25 9.52 11.70
C ALA A 142 11.62 9.53 10.30
N ARG A 143 11.63 10.67 9.61
CA ARG A 143 11.14 10.80 8.23
C ARG A 143 11.92 9.87 7.27
N LYS A 144 13.24 9.89 7.34
CA LYS A 144 14.10 9.01 6.52
C LYS A 144 13.82 7.53 6.78
N LEU A 145 13.55 7.17 8.03
CA LEU A 145 13.22 5.80 8.41
C LEU A 145 11.90 5.36 7.76
N ILE A 146 10.87 6.19 7.84
CA ILE A 146 9.57 5.92 7.25
C ILE A 146 9.64 5.91 5.72
N GLN A 147 10.36 6.85 5.10
CA GLN A 147 10.50 6.94 3.64
C GLN A 147 11.19 5.73 3.01
N ARG A 148 12.12 5.08 3.72
CA ARG A 148 12.74 3.82 3.24
C ARG A 148 11.72 2.70 3.03
N THR A 149 10.52 2.83 3.59
CA THR A 149 9.42 1.86 3.44
C THR A 149 8.79 1.89 2.04
N ALA A 150 8.96 2.99 1.30
CA ALA A 150 8.33 3.20 0.00
C ALA A 150 8.86 2.31 -1.14
N THR A 151 9.95 1.56 -0.93
CA THR A 151 10.45 0.60 -1.90
C THR A 151 10.04 -0.81 -1.48
N LEU A 152 8.74 -1.10 -1.53
CA LEU A 152 8.22 -2.46 -1.38
C LEU A 152 8.46 -3.23 -2.69
N GLU A 153 9.45 -4.09 -2.68
CA GLU A 153 9.52 -5.18 -3.64
C GLU A 153 8.48 -6.22 -3.22
N PHE A 154 7.42 -6.35 -4.00
CA PHE A 154 6.51 -7.47 -3.86
C PHE A 154 7.18 -8.69 -4.49
N SER A 155 7.75 -9.55 -3.66
CA SER A 155 8.03 -10.93 -4.06
C SER A 155 6.71 -11.69 -4.02
N LEU A 156 6.29 -12.23 -5.16
CA LEU A 156 5.27 -13.26 -5.17
C LEU A 156 5.80 -14.42 -4.33
N VAL A 157 5.18 -14.69 -3.20
CA VAL A 157 5.38 -15.95 -2.49
C VAL A 157 4.77 -17.00 -3.40
N LEU A 158 5.62 -17.75 -4.09
CA LEU A 158 5.20 -18.95 -4.81
C LEU A 158 4.65 -19.92 -3.77
N ASP A 159 3.37 -20.28 -3.90
CA ASP A 159 2.73 -21.28 -3.06
C ASP A 159 3.56 -22.58 -3.13
N ASP A 160 3.70 -23.34 -2.03
CA ASP A 160 4.51 -24.56 -1.90
C ASP A 160 4.26 -25.62 -3.00
N LYS A 161 3.17 -25.50 -3.73
CA LYS A 161 2.87 -26.33 -4.90
C LYS A 161 3.76 -26.04 -6.11
N MET A 162 4.37 -24.85 -6.20
CA MET A 162 5.26 -24.51 -7.31
C MET A 162 6.73 -24.85 -7.03
N SER A 163 7.16 -24.94 -5.78
CA SER A 163 8.51 -25.37 -5.44
C SER A 163 8.77 -26.82 -5.89
N ASN A 164 7.75 -27.67 -5.82
CA ASN A 164 7.83 -29.06 -6.30
C ASN A 164 7.94 -29.20 -7.83
N ILE A 165 7.58 -28.16 -8.59
CA ILE A 165 7.70 -28.17 -10.06
C ILE A 165 9.10 -27.73 -10.50
N ILE A 166 9.71 -26.80 -9.77
CA ILE A 166 11.07 -26.31 -10.06
C ILE A 166 12.08 -27.43 -9.81
N ASP A 167 11.93 -28.21 -8.73
CA ASP A 167 12.79 -29.36 -8.42
C ASP A 167 12.69 -30.53 -9.43
N GLN A 168 11.67 -30.53 -10.29
CA GLN A 168 11.51 -31.53 -11.38
C GLN A 168 12.11 -31.09 -12.71
N ILE A 169 12.45 -29.81 -12.87
CA ILE A 169 13.01 -29.25 -14.12
C ILE A 169 14.54 -29.28 -14.10
N ASP A 170 15.16 -29.31 -12.90
CA ASP A 170 16.63 -29.35 -12.71
C ASP A 170 17.21 -30.76 -12.60
N LYS A 171 16.46 -31.80 -13.03
CA LYS A 171 16.93 -33.18 -13.21
C LYS A 171 16.89 -33.59 -14.67
#